data_498bf6b69824f496ead5d74869328818
#
_entry.id   498bf6b69824f496ead5d74869328818
#
_cell.length_a   1.000
_cell.length_b   1.000
_cell.length_c   1.000
_cell.angle_alpha   90.00
_cell.angle_beta   90.00
_cell.angle_gamma   90.00
#
_symmetry.space_group_name_H-M   'P 1'
#
loop_
_entity.id
_entity.type
_entity.pdbx_description
1 polymer ?
#
loop_
_entity_poly.entity_id
_entity_poly.type
_entity_poly.pdbx_seq_one_letter_code
_entity_poly.pdbx_strand_id
1 'polypeptide(L)'
;MTTPYPVPPAVEEPLGSVTRVLALTEDAGGGNGADSFTGRSLPQLSGRIYGGQVVAQGLLAAAATMIDDGDGARLPHSVHAYFMRGGEPDDPLRFDVERLHDGRSFSQRRTTASQNGVPVLAMISSFQELQAGADVQLDPPETPGPDELVSSLEIFRTLDHPAAKFLGRTAAFDLRHVEGSVYLRPDGRGIGRQRLWARARGRVPAEADQTVHRALLAYMCDQVMLEPALRSQGLSWRSQGMSLATLDHAQWFHRDVDVSDWLLFVQDSPSSTGGRAMARAEVFDTSGRLVSTIAQEGMVRTPASASTSTSTSAAGGASAASGSGEGRWRVRVAQGDGAG
;
A
#
# COMPACT_ATOMS: atom_id res chain seq x y z
N MET A 1 2.99 25.47 -9.48
CA MET A 1 1.87 24.67 -8.96
C MET A 1 1.75 24.98 -7.48
N THR A 2 0.68 25.56 -7.05
CA THR A 2 0.31 25.62 -5.64
C THR A 2 -0.23 24.25 -5.25
N THR A 3 0.34 23.62 -4.24
CA THR A 3 -0.28 22.47 -3.61
C THR A 3 -1.65 22.91 -3.09
N PRO A 4 -2.72 22.10 -3.26
CA PRO A 4 -4.06 22.47 -2.76
C PRO A 4 -4.11 22.57 -1.22
N TYR A 5 -3.09 22.06 -0.55
CA TYR A 5 -2.95 22.07 0.90
C TYR A 5 -1.66 22.77 1.32
N PRO A 6 -1.64 23.43 2.49
CA PRO A 6 -0.42 24.00 3.04
C PRO A 6 0.62 22.89 3.28
N VAL A 7 1.90 23.18 2.98
CA VAL A 7 2.98 22.23 3.24
C VAL A 7 3.18 22.11 4.74
N PRO A 8 3.06 20.90 5.32
CA PRO A 8 3.23 20.72 6.76
C PRO A 8 4.68 21.02 7.21
N PRO A 9 4.93 21.24 8.49
CA PRO A 9 6.29 21.37 9.02
C PRO A 9 7.07 20.07 8.82
N ALA A 10 8.34 20.18 8.43
CA ALA A 10 9.21 19.03 8.24
C ALA A 10 9.60 18.40 9.58
N VAL A 11 9.77 17.08 9.60
CA VAL A 11 10.32 16.34 10.74
C VAL A 11 11.85 16.21 10.60
N GLU A 12 12.58 16.30 11.71
CA GLU A 12 14.05 16.25 11.69
C GLU A 12 14.58 14.82 11.57
N GLU A 13 13.89 13.86 12.17
CA GLU A 13 14.24 12.44 12.18
C GLU A 13 13.18 11.61 11.45
N PRO A 14 13.28 11.43 10.13
CA PRO A 14 12.21 10.83 9.34
C PRO A 14 11.83 9.42 9.77
N LEU A 15 12.82 8.50 9.92
CA LEU A 15 12.55 7.13 10.36
C LEU A 15 12.04 7.10 11.81
N GLY A 16 12.68 7.85 12.71
CA GLY A 16 12.25 7.96 14.10
C GLY A 16 10.85 8.55 14.24
N SER A 17 10.43 9.43 13.34
CA SER A 17 9.05 9.93 13.31
C SER A 17 8.05 8.86 12.89
N VAL A 18 8.40 8.03 11.91
CA VAL A 18 7.57 6.88 11.50
C VAL A 18 7.49 5.86 12.64
N THR A 19 8.60 5.45 13.25
CA THR A 19 8.56 4.47 14.34
C THR A 19 7.77 4.97 15.55
N ARG A 20 7.88 6.26 15.90
CA ARG A 20 7.06 6.87 16.97
C ARG A 20 5.57 6.88 16.65
N VAL A 21 5.17 7.18 15.40
CA VAL A 21 3.75 7.21 15.05
C VAL A 21 3.16 5.81 14.94
N LEU A 22 3.99 4.80 14.69
CA LEU A 22 3.57 3.40 14.70
C LEU A 22 3.36 2.85 16.11
N ALA A 23 3.91 3.49 17.16
CA ALA A 23 3.63 3.14 18.55
C ALA A 23 2.18 3.51 18.89
N LEU A 24 1.40 2.51 19.29
CA LEU A 24 -0.01 2.66 19.65
C LEU A 24 -0.17 2.70 21.16
N THR A 25 -1.23 3.35 21.62
CA THR A 25 -1.67 3.30 23.02
C THR A 25 -2.85 2.36 23.13
N GLU A 26 -2.78 1.36 24.01
CA GLU A 26 -3.90 0.50 24.32
C GLU A 26 -4.97 1.26 25.11
N ASP A 27 -6.21 1.17 24.70
CA ASP A 27 -7.33 1.84 25.35
C ASP A 27 -7.89 0.95 26.46
N ALA A 28 -7.97 1.47 27.68
CA ALA A 28 -8.58 0.77 28.80
C ALA A 28 -10.09 0.54 28.53
N GLY A 29 -10.50 -0.71 28.33
CA GLY A 29 -11.90 -1.12 28.19
C GLY A 29 -12.49 -0.88 26.82
N GLY A 30 -12.00 -1.61 25.80
CA GLY A 30 -12.65 -1.71 24.50
C GLY A 30 -14.12 -2.13 24.63
N GLY A 31 -15.03 -1.36 24.01
CA GLY A 31 -16.44 -1.73 23.97
C GLY A 31 -16.64 -3.03 23.19
N ASN A 32 -17.63 -3.86 23.58
CA ASN A 32 -18.01 -5.11 22.90
C ASN A 32 -16.97 -6.24 22.89
N GLY A 33 -16.00 -6.27 23.79
CA GLY A 33 -15.02 -7.36 23.89
C GLY A 33 -13.94 -7.35 22.79
N ALA A 34 -13.77 -6.24 22.06
CA ALA A 34 -12.68 -6.03 21.14
C ALA A 34 -11.49 -5.35 21.85
N ASP A 35 -10.28 -5.76 21.54
CA ASP A 35 -9.07 -5.04 21.93
C ASP A 35 -9.01 -3.71 21.12
N SER A 36 -8.74 -2.61 21.79
CA SER A 36 -8.75 -1.30 21.15
C SER A 36 -7.46 -0.54 21.37
N PHE A 37 -7.01 0.16 20.33
CA PHE A 37 -5.78 0.93 20.36
C PHE A 37 -6.00 2.30 19.71
N THR A 38 -5.28 3.31 20.19
CA THR A 38 -5.30 4.66 19.61
C THR A 38 -3.92 5.00 19.05
N GLY A 39 -3.91 5.55 17.83
CA GLY A 39 -2.72 6.03 17.14
C GLY A 39 -2.88 7.46 16.62
N ARG A 40 -1.74 8.13 16.41
CA ARG A 40 -1.67 9.45 15.76
C ARG A 40 -1.21 9.29 14.32
N SER A 41 -1.27 10.38 13.54
CA SER A 41 -0.84 10.40 12.15
C SER A 41 0.27 11.41 11.91
N LEU A 42 1.14 11.10 10.93
CA LEU A 42 2.10 12.08 10.44
C LEU A 42 1.43 13.01 9.41
N PRO A 43 1.79 14.30 9.40
CA PRO A 43 1.29 15.24 8.41
C PRO A 43 1.76 14.85 7.01
N GLN A 44 0.88 15.00 6.01
CA GLN A 44 1.10 14.65 4.63
C GLN A 44 0.79 15.81 3.67
N LEU A 45 1.47 15.86 2.53
CA LEU A 45 1.23 16.87 1.49
C LEU A 45 -0.16 16.77 0.87
N SER A 46 -0.79 15.61 0.94
CA SER A 46 -2.15 15.38 0.44
C SER A 46 -3.23 15.98 1.34
N GLY A 47 -2.88 16.39 2.57
CA GLY A 47 -3.84 16.78 3.60
C GLY A 47 -4.68 15.60 4.12
N ARG A 48 -4.31 14.36 3.80
CA ARG A 48 -4.98 13.13 4.27
C ARG A 48 -3.97 12.21 4.92
N ILE A 49 -4.44 11.31 5.75
CA ILE A 49 -3.59 10.27 6.33
C ILE A 49 -2.98 9.41 5.22
N TYR A 50 -1.72 9.03 5.40
CA TYR A 50 -1.03 8.11 4.50
C TYR A 50 -1.55 6.68 4.69
N GLY A 51 -1.96 6.02 3.60
CA GLY A 51 -2.57 4.69 3.65
C GLY A 51 -1.66 3.62 4.23
N GLY A 52 -0.38 3.61 3.82
CA GLY A 52 0.62 2.68 4.36
C GLY A 52 0.81 2.81 5.87
N GLN A 53 0.63 4.03 6.45
CA GLN A 53 0.65 4.22 7.89
C GLN A 53 -0.52 3.50 8.57
N VAL A 54 -1.74 3.63 8.02
CA VAL A 54 -2.94 3.02 8.62
C VAL A 54 -2.85 1.50 8.58
N VAL A 55 -2.34 0.91 7.47
CA VAL A 55 -2.11 -0.54 7.36
C VAL A 55 -1.07 -1.00 8.38
N ALA A 56 0.07 -0.30 8.49
CA ALA A 56 1.13 -0.64 9.42
C ALA A 56 0.66 -0.58 10.88
N GLN A 57 -0.04 0.49 11.26
CA GLN A 57 -0.62 0.62 12.60
C GLN A 57 -1.66 -0.46 12.87
N GLY A 58 -2.56 -0.75 11.91
CA GLY A 58 -3.54 -1.81 12.04
C GLY A 58 -2.92 -3.20 12.21
N LEU A 59 -1.79 -3.47 11.51
CA LEU A 59 -1.04 -4.71 11.65
C LEU A 59 -0.40 -4.83 13.04
N LEU A 60 0.16 -3.74 13.57
CA LEU A 60 0.73 -3.70 14.94
C LEU A 60 -0.35 -3.82 16.00
N ALA A 61 -1.52 -3.19 15.83
CA ALA A 61 -2.67 -3.38 16.71
C ALA A 61 -3.11 -4.84 16.76
N ALA A 62 -3.21 -5.49 15.59
CA ALA A 62 -3.54 -6.92 15.51
C ALA A 62 -2.48 -7.78 16.20
N ALA A 63 -1.19 -7.50 15.98
CA ALA A 63 -0.09 -8.23 16.60
C ALA A 63 -0.07 -8.09 18.12
N ALA A 64 -0.40 -6.91 18.66
CA ALA A 64 -0.47 -6.69 20.12
C ALA A 64 -1.53 -7.56 20.81
N THR A 65 -2.48 -8.15 20.08
CA THR A 65 -3.49 -9.09 20.62
C THR A 65 -3.06 -10.55 20.55
N MET A 66 -1.85 -10.85 20.07
CA MET A 66 -1.36 -12.24 20.06
C MET A 66 -1.09 -12.70 21.48
N ILE A 67 -1.49 -13.92 21.77
CA ILE A 67 -1.23 -14.55 23.07
C ILE A 67 0.21 -15.08 23.01
N ASP A 68 0.99 -14.69 23.98
CA ASP A 68 2.28 -15.31 24.25
C ASP A 68 2.01 -16.52 25.19
N ASP A 69 1.77 -17.68 24.59
CA ASP A 69 1.53 -18.93 25.32
C ASP A 69 2.82 -19.74 25.54
N GLY A 70 3.98 -19.13 25.22
CA GLY A 70 5.30 -19.74 25.41
C GLY A 70 5.70 -20.72 24.29
N ASP A 71 4.83 -20.99 23.32
CA ASP A 71 5.12 -21.87 22.19
C ASP A 71 5.87 -21.19 21.02
N GLY A 72 6.15 -19.90 21.15
CA GLY A 72 6.88 -19.09 20.17
C GLY A 72 6.05 -17.92 19.59
N ALA A 73 6.74 -16.88 19.15
CA ALA A 73 6.10 -15.69 18.60
C ALA A 73 5.38 -16.02 17.27
N ARG A 74 4.10 -15.68 17.18
CA ARG A 74 3.36 -15.72 15.91
C ARG A 74 3.59 -14.45 15.14
N LEU A 75 4.17 -14.60 13.96
CA LEU A 75 4.48 -13.47 13.10
C LEU A 75 3.39 -13.27 12.02
N PRO A 76 3.07 -12.03 11.65
CA PRO A 76 2.11 -11.77 10.57
C PRO A 76 2.67 -12.31 9.25
N HIS A 77 1.99 -13.27 8.62
CA HIS A 77 2.38 -13.78 7.31
C HIS A 77 1.55 -13.21 6.16
N SER A 78 0.37 -12.63 6.45
CA SER A 78 -0.40 -11.92 5.43
C SER A 78 -1.35 -10.87 6.02
N VAL A 79 -1.66 -9.87 5.18
CA VAL A 79 -2.64 -8.82 5.47
C VAL A 79 -3.42 -8.50 4.19
N HIS A 80 -4.75 -8.29 4.34
CA HIS A 80 -5.66 -7.86 3.29
C HIS A 80 -6.52 -6.72 3.81
N ALA A 81 -6.46 -5.57 3.16
CA ALA A 81 -7.09 -4.34 3.62
C ALA A 81 -7.90 -3.66 2.52
N TYR A 82 -9.04 -3.06 2.90
CA TYR A 82 -9.80 -2.14 2.06
C TYR A 82 -9.86 -0.76 2.71
N PHE A 83 -9.59 0.27 1.91
CA PHE A 83 -9.74 1.66 2.30
C PHE A 83 -11.15 2.14 1.94
N MET A 84 -11.86 2.68 2.91
CA MET A 84 -13.24 3.13 2.73
C MET A 84 -13.31 4.63 2.45
N ARG A 85 -12.39 5.40 3.04
CA ARG A 85 -12.28 6.86 2.89
C ARG A 85 -10.92 7.38 3.33
N GLY A 86 -10.60 8.61 2.93
CA GLY A 86 -9.45 9.33 3.48
C GLY A 86 -9.71 9.74 4.93
N GLY A 87 -8.68 9.66 5.76
CA GLY A 87 -8.71 10.18 7.13
C GLY A 87 -8.03 11.55 7.23
N GLU A 88 -8.34 12.27 8.32
CA GLU A 88 -7.77 13.58 8.64
C GLU A 88 -6.53 13.41 9.54
N PRO A 89 -5.38 14.02 9.22
CA PRO A 89 -4.13 13.81 9.97
C PRO A 89 -4.17 14.28 11.43
N ASP A 90 -4.98 15.29 11.73
CA ASP A 90 -5.05 15.89 13.07
C ASP A 90 -5.93 15.08 14.04
N ASP A 91 -6.83 14.24 13.50
CA ASP A 91 -7.69 13.40 14.31
C ASP A 91 -7.00 12.07 14.65
N PRO A 92 -7.13 11.57 15.90
CA PRO A 92 -6.59 10.26 16.24
C PRO A 92 -7.32 9.15 15.50
N LEU A 93 -6.58 8.07 15.18
CA LEU A 93 -7.11 6.83 14.68
C LEU A 93 -7.38 5.88 15.86
N ARG A 94 -8.56 5.28 15.87
CA ARG A 94 -8.91 4.17 16.73
C ARG A 94 -8.86 2.88 15.93
N PHE A 95 -8.20 1.87 16.47
CA PHE A 95 -8.09 0.52 15.91
C PHE A 95 -8.81 -0.46 16.82
N ASP A 96 -9.94 -0.99 16.38
CA ASP A 96 -10.67 -2.04 17.08
C ASP A 96 -10.30 -3.38 16.44
N VAL A 97 -9.79 -4.31 17.27
CA VAL A 97 -9.28 -5.62 16.84
C VAL A 97 -10.20 -6.73 17.36
N GLU A 98 -10.76 -7.51 16.45
CA GLU A 98 -11.52 -8.70 16.77
C GLU A 98 -10.66 -9.95 16.60
N ARG A 99 -10.63 -10.82 17.58
CA ARG A 99 -10.00 -12.14 17.53
C ARG A 99 -10.92 -13.10 16.79
N LEU A 100 -10.69 -13.31 15.49
CA LEU A 100 -11.56 -14.18 14.67
C LEU A 100 -11.30 -15.66 14.93
N HIS A 101 -10.03 -16.01 15.11
CA HIS A 101 -9.62 -17.39 15.34
C HIS A 101 -8.25 -17.44 16.02
N ASP A 102 -8.10 -18.35 16.96
CA ASP A 102 -6.84 -18.77 17.55
C ASP A 102 -6.76 -20.28 17.46
N GLY A 103 -6.06 -20.77 16.43
CA GLY A 103 -5.80 -22.19 16.22
C GLY A 103 -4.43 -22.59 16.73
N ARG A 104 -4.07 -23.86 16.52
CA ARG A 104 -2.77 -24.40 16.97
C ARG A 104 -1.58 -23.66 16.36
N SER A 105 -1.61 -23.38 15.03
CA SER A 105 -0.46 -22.80 14.30
C SER A 105 -0.78 -21.46 13.67
N PHE A 106 -2.05 -21.09 13.57
CA PHE A 106 -2.51 -19.86 12.92
C PHE A 106 -3.47 -19.08 13.80
N SER A 107 -3.36 -17.76 13.74
CA SER A 107 -4.33 -16.82 14.33
C SER A 107 -4.78 -15.80 13.31
N GLN A 108 -6.05 -15.41 13.32
CA GLN A 108 -6.60 -14.37 12.46
C GLN A 108 -7.20 -13.24 13.29
N ARG A 109 -6.96 -12.03 12.84
CA ARG A 109 -7.48 -10.80 13.44
C ARG A 109 -8.17 -9.94 12.39
N ARG A 110 -9.34 -9.41 12.73
CA ARG A 110 -9.96 -8.34 11.96
C ARG A 110 -9.72 -7.02 12.67
N THR A 111 -9.10 -6.07 11.98
CA THR A 111 -8.85 -4.72 12.49
C THR A 111 -9.71 -3.73 11.71
N THR A 112 -10.46 -2.89 12.41
CA THR A 112 -11.16 -1.74 11.85
C THR A 112 -10.51 -0.47 12.37
N ALA A 113 -9.93 0.33 11.47
CA ALA A 113 -9.46 1.67 11.82
C ALA A 113 -10.59 2.69 11.59
N SER A 114 -10.83 3.55 12.55
CA SER A 114 -11.89 4.56 12.48
C SER A 114 -11.43 5.92 13.01
N GLN A 115 -12.08 6.99 12.55
CA GLN A 115 -11.98 8.34 13.09
C GLN A 115 -13.39 8.85 13.41
N ASN A 116 -13.59 9.39 14.61
CA ASN A 116 -14.87 9.92 15.07
C ASN A 116 -16.03 8.90 14.89
N GLY A 117 -15.75 7.59 15.12
CA GLY A 117 -16.69 6.50 14.96
C GLY A 117 -16.97 6.09 13.51
N VAL A 118 -16.29 6.69 12.53
CA VAL A 118 -16.48 6.40 11.10
C VAL A 118 -15.31 5.57 10.57
N PRO A 119 -15.55 4.36 10.03
CA PRO A 119 -14.49 3.51 9.51
C PRO A 119 -13.74 4.15 8.33
N VAL A 120 -12.40 4.11 8.36
CA VAL A 120 -11.51 4.55 7.28
C VAL A 120 -10.83 3.37 6.60
N LEU A 121 -10.60 2.26 7.33
CA LEU A 121 -10.01 1.03 6.82
C LEU A 121 -10.60 -0.18 7.55
N ALA A 122 -10.76 -1.28 6.83
CA ALA A 122 -10.99 -2.61 7.41
C ALA A 122 -9.98 -3.59 6.83
N MET A 123 -9.38 -4.42 7.68
CA MET A 123 -8.38 -5.39 7.27
C MET A 123 -8.49 -6.70 8.05
N ILE A 124 -8.00 -7.78 7.43
CA ILE A 124 -7.78 -9.07 8.08
C ILE A 124 -6.30 -9.39 7.98
N SER A 125 -5.71 -9.75 9.13
CA SER A 125 -4.33 -10.19 9.24
C SER A 125 -4.29 -11.63 9.71
N SER A 126 -3.37 -12.43 9.15
CA SER A 126 -3.12 -13.80 9.57
C SER A 126 -1.69 -13.92 10.08
N PHE A 127 -1.57 -14.63 11.20
CA PHE A 127 -0.33 -14.85 11.95
C PHE A 127 -0.03 -16.34 12.01
N GLN A 128 1.24 -16.70 11.98
CA GLN A 128 1.69 -18.08 11.99
C GLN A 128 2.91 -18.25 12.90
N GLU A 129 2.98 -19.37 13.61
CA GLU A 129 4.19 -19.85 14.23
C GLU A 129 5.23 -20.23 13.18
N LEU A 130 6.51 -20.07 13.50
CA LEU A 130 7.59 -20.50 12.62
C LEU A 130 7.52 -22.02 12.40
N GLN A 131 7.41 -22.46 11.16
CA GLN A 131 7.33 -23.86 10.78
C GLN A 131 8.40 -24.22 9.75
N ALA A 132 8.98 -25.40 9.91
CA ALA A 132 9.87 -25.97 8.89
C ALA A 132 9.02 -26.43 7.68
N GLY A 133 9.55 -26.28 6.47
CA GLY A 133 8.88 -26.68 5.24
C GLY A 133 9.77 -26.56 4.02
N ALA A 134 9.19 -26.75 2.83
CA ALA A 134 9.89 -26.49 1.58
C ALA A 134 10.19 -24.99 1.45
N ASP A 135 11.37 -24.65 0.94
CA ASP A 135 11.78 -23.28 0.65
C ASP A 135 12.03 -23.13 -0.86
N VAL A 136 11.03 -22.63 -1.58
CA VAL A 136 11.04 -22.44 -3.03
C VAL A 136 10.60 -21.02 -3.35
N GLN A 137 11.26 -20.37 -4.28
CA GLN A 137 10.94 -19.00 -4.70
C GLN A 137 11.27 -18.77 -6.18
N LEU A 138 10.84 -17.63 -6.69
CA LEU A 138 11.31 -17.09 -7.97
C LEU A 138 12.68 -16.42 -7.78
N ASP A 139 13.53 -16.47 -8.79
CA ASP A 139 14.77 -15.70 -8.81
C ASP A 139 14.50 -14.23 -9.12
N PRO A 140 15.21 -13.28 -8.47
CA PRO A 140 15.13 -11.88 -8.82
C PRO A 140 15.69 -11.64 -10.23
N PRO A 141 15.15 -10.67 -10.99
CA PRO A 141 15.74 -10.29 -12.26
C PRO A 141 17.11 -9.62 -12.05
N GLU A 142 18.01 -9.79 -13.02
CA GLU A 142 19.27 -9.05 -13.05
C GLU A 142 18.99 -7.54 -13.00
N THR A 143 19.61 -6.84 -12.04
CA THR A 143 19.29 -5.45 -11.73
C THR A 143 20.56 -4.72 -11.30
N PRO A 144 20.83 -3.48 -11.81
CA PRO A 144 21.92 -2.65 -11.32
C PRO A 144 21.83 -2.44 -9.81
N GLY A 145 22.98 -2.37 -9.16
CA GLY A 145 23.06 -2.13 -7.73
C GLY A 145 22.52 -0.76 -7.32
N PRO A 146 22.08 -0.60 -6.07
CA PRO A 146 21.51 0.68 -5.64
C PRO A 146 22.51 1.85 -5.73
N ASP A 147 23.82 1.60 -5.58
CA ASP A 147 24.84 2.65 -5.61
C ASP A 147 25.10 3.20 -7.02
N GLU A 148 24.64 2.52 -8.05
CA GLU A 148 24.68 2.96 -9.43
C GLU A 148 23.51 3.90 -9.80
N LEU A 149 22.53 4.09 -8.90
CA LEU A 149 21.28 4.76 -9.18
C LEU A 149 21.14 6.06 -8.38
N VAL A 150 20.44 7.02 -8.96
CA VAL A 150 20.16 8.32 -8.31
C VAL A 150 19.10 8.15 -7.22
N SER A 151 19.40 8.66 -6.04
CA SER A 151 18.46 8.69 -4.92
C SER A 151 17.30 9.67 -5.17
N SER A 152 16.08 9.27 -4.81
CA SER A 152 14.92 10.18 -4.81
C SER A 152 15.15 11.42 -3.93
N LEU A 153 15.91 11.27 -2.85
CA LEU A 153 16.27 12.38 -1.95
C LEU A 153 17.16 13.41 -2.62
N GLU A 154 18.06 12.98 -3.48
CA GLU A 154 18.88 13.89 -4.28
C GLU A 154 18.02 14.65 -5.27
N ILE A 155 17.10 13.96 -5.96
CA ILE A 155 16.13 14.60 -6.87
C ILE A 155 15.35 15.69 -6.12
N PHE A 156 14.81 15.40 -4.94
CA PHE A 156 14.04 16.38 -4.16
C PHE A 156 14.88 17.57 -3.70
N ARG A 157 16.17 17.39 -3.39
CA ARG A 157 17.08 18.47 -2.97
C ARG A 157 17.39 19.43 -4.11
N THR A 158 17.41 18.96 -5.36
CA THR A 158 17.69 19.83 -6.53
C THR A 158 16.53 20.71 -6.93
N LEU A 159 15.33 20.49 -6.39
CA LEU A 159 14.12 21.19 -6.77
C LEU A 159 13.82 22.35 -5.82
N ASP A 160 13.76 23.56 -6.37
CA ASP A 160 13.29 24.75 -5.62
C ASP A 160 11.75 24.77 -5.57
N HIS A 161 11.18 23.82 -4.85
CA HIS A 161 9.73 23.72 -4.64
C HIS A 161 9.43 23.28 -3.20
N PRO A 162 8.47 23.92 -2.50
CA PRO A 162 8.18 23.61 -1.09
C PRO A 162 7.87 22.13 -0.83
N ALA A 163 7.08 21.48 -1.69
CA ALA A 163 6.77 20.06 -1.56
C ALA A 163 8.02 19.16 -1.73
N ALA A 164 8.93 19.49 -2.64
CA ALA A 164 10.17 18.74 -2.79
C ALA A 164 11.08 18.90 -1.58
N LYS A 165 11.19 20.13 -1.06
CA LYS A 165 11.93 20.42 0.18
C LYS A 165 11.34 19.66 1.38
N PHE A 166 10.01 19.59 1.47
CA PHE A 166 9.34 18.80 2.49
C PHE A 166 9.70 17.31 2.34
N LEU A 167 9.50 16.70 1.17
CA LEU A 167 9.82 15.28 0.92
C LEU A 167 11.30 14.98 1.15
N GLY A 168 12.22 15.82 0.73
CA GLY A 168 13.65 15.64 0.95
C GLY A 168 14.04 15.59 2.44
N ARG A 169 13.24 16.24 3.33
CA ARG A 169 13.45 16.22 4.76
C ARG A 169 12.71 15.09 5.47
N THR A 170 11.47 14.80 5.06
CA THR A 170 10.55 13.92 5.81
C THR A 170 10.46 12.51 5.30
N ALA A 171 10.87 12.22 4.05
CA ALA A 171 10.84 10.86 3.53
C ALA A 171 11.70 9.93 4.39
N ALA A 172 11.08 8.92 4.98
CA ALA A 172 11.73 7.97 5.87
C ALA A 172 12.50 6.87 5.12
N PHE A 173 12.30 6.78 3.80
CA PHE A 173 12.95 5.76 2.96
C PHE A 173 13.69 6.43 1.80
N ASP A 174 14.86 5.87 1.45
CA ASP A 174 15.61 6.19 0.23
C ASP A 174 15.11 5.27 -0.88
N LEU A 175 14.66 5.85 -1.98
CA LEU A 175 14.14 5.14 -3.15
C LEU A 175 15.02 5.44 -4.36
N ARG A 176 15.42 4.39 -5.09
CA ARG A 176 16.29 4.48 -6.27
C ARG A 176 15.71 3.67 -7.42
N HIS A 177 15.18 4.36 -8.42
CA HIS A 177 14.47 3.75 -9.55
C HIS A 177 15.44 3.34 -10.66
N VAL A 178 15.38 2.08 -11.07
CA VAL A 178 16.21 1.55 -12.19
C VAL A 178 15.80 2.17 -13.52
N GLU A 179 14.52 2.25 -13.80
CA GLU A 179 13.98 2.84 -15.01
C GLU A 179 13.89 4.39 -14.97
N GLY A 180 14.44 5.01 -13.91
CA GLY A 180 14.28 6.44 -13.61
C GLY A 180 12.94 6.73 -12.91
N SER A 181 12.86 7.85 -12.18
CA SER A 181 11.67 8.22 -11.42
C SER A 181 10.59 8.86 -12.28
N VAL A 182 9.33 8.69 -11.88
CA VAL A 182 8.16 9.38 -12.46
C VAL A 182 7.71 10.59 -11.63
N TYR A 183 8.59 11.14 -10.78
CA TYR A 183 8.22 12.28 -9.93
C TYR A 183 7.92 13.55 -10.73
N LEU A 184 8.74 13.87 -11.72
CA LEU A 184 8.71 15.14 -12.43
C LEU A 184 8.03 15.07 -13.79
N ARG A 185 8.24 13.97 -14.49
CA ARG A 185 7.75 13.76 -15.86
C ARG A 185 7.49 12.28 -16.11
N PRO A 186 6.58 11.94 -17.04
CA PRO A 186 6.45 10.58 -17.53
C PRO A 186 7.76 10.05 -18.10
N ASP A 187 7.99 8.75 -18.05
CA ASP A 187 9.18 8.13 -18.62
C ASP A 187 9.11 7.95 -20.14
N GLY A 188 7.95 8.20 -20.74
CA GLY A 188 7.72 8.16 -22.19
C GLY A 188 7.67 6.75 -22.79
N ARG A 189 7.82 5.69 -22.00
CA ARG A 189 7.88 4.31 -22.48
C ARG A 189 6.50 3.65 -22.59
N GLY A 190 5.53 4.09 -21.78
CA GLY A 190 4.19 3.49 -21.73
C GLY A 190 4.17 2.05 -21.20
N ILE A 191 5.21 1.63 -20.50
CA ILE A 191 5.36 0.27 -19.97
C ILE A 191 5.06 0.28 -18.48
N GLY A 192 4.03 -0.46 -18.08
CA GLY A 192 3.59 -0.60 -16.69
C GLY A 192 4.50 -1.51 -15.85
N ARG A 193 5.81 -1.33 -15.93
CA ARG A 193 6.81 -2.09 -15.16
C ARG A 193 7.88 -1.17 -14.62
N GLN A 194 8.38 -1.49 -13.42
CA GLN A 194 9.55 -0.84 -12.85
C GLN A 194 10.26 -1.74 -11.85
N ARG A 195 11.53 -1.43 -11.62
CA ARG A 195 12.32 -1.94 -10.52
C ARG A 195 12.83 -0.77 -9.71
N LEU A 196 12.83 -0.91 -8.42
CA LEU A 196 13.42 0.09 -7.54
C LEU A 196 14.02 -0.55 -6.30
N TRP A 197 15.10 0.06 -5.83
CA TRP A 197 15.65 -0.24 -4.52
C TRP A 197 15.06 0.73 -3.50
N ALA A 198 14.73 0.19 -2.32
CA ALA A 198 14.23 0.96 -1.20
C ALA A 198 14.89 0.53 0.10
N ARG A 199 15.21 1.48 0.99
CA ARG A 199 15.63 1.19 2.36
C ARG A 199 15.27 2.32 3.31
N ALA A 200 15.18 2.03 4.60
CA ALA A 200 15.00 3.05 5.63
C ALA A 200 16.21 3.99 5.70
N ARG A 201 15.95 5.26 6.01
CA ARG A 201 16.98 6.28 6.25
C ARG A 201 17.45 6.23 7.70
N GLY A 202 18.22 5.22 8.00
CA GLY A 202 18.72 4.91 9.32
C GLY A 202 18.48 3.45 9.67
N ARG A 203 18.94 3.06 10.84
CA ARG A 203 18.70 1.73 11.33
C ARG A 203 17.44 1.69 12.18
N VAL A 204 16.62 0.66 11.96
CA VAL A 204 15.53 0.32 12.88
C VAL A 204 16.18 -0.07 14.21
N PRO A 205 15.60 0.32 15.38
CA PRO A 205 16.12 -0.09 16.68
C PRO A 205 16.37 -1.60 16.76
N ALA A 206 17.48 -1.99 17.41
CA ALA A 206 17.90 -3.40 17.47
C ALA A 206 16.91 -4.28 18.27
N GLU A 207 16.12 -3.68 19.13
CA GLU A 207 15.05 -4.33 19.89
C GLU A 207 13.75 -4.55 19.07
N ALA A 208 13.66 -3.97 17.88
CA ALA A 208 12.50 -4.17 17.01
C ALA A 208 12.48 -5.61 16.46
N ASP A 209 11.38 -6.29 16.67
CA ASP A 209 11.15 -7.64 16.17
C ASP A 209 10.75 -7.66 14.68
N GLN A 210 10.52 -8.85 14.14
CA GLN A 210 10.07 -9.02 12.76
C GLN A 210 8.68 -8.43 12.49
N THR A 211 7.84 -8.28 13.49
CA THR A 211 6.52 -7.63 13.35
C THR A 211 6.69 -6.16 12.99
N VAL A 212 7.62 -5.47 13.65
CA VAL A 212 7.94 -4.06 13.38
C VAL A 212 8.54 -3.90 11.98
N HIS A 213 9.48 -4.76 11.57
CA HIS A 213 10.06 -4.72 10.23
C HIS A 213 9.00 -4.98 9.14
N ARG A 214 8.08 -5.93 9.34
CA ARG A 214 6.97 -6.21 8.42
C ARG A 214 5.97 -5.06 8.35
N ALA A 215 5.67 -4.42 9.48
CA ALA A 215 4.83 -3.22 9.52
C ALA A 215 5.49 -2.03 8.79
N LEU A 216 6.80 -1.81 8.98
CA LEU A 216 7.56 -0.80 8.25
C LEU A 216 7.64 -1.08 6.75
N LEU A 217 7.73 -2.35 6.34
CA LEU A 217 7.64 -2.74 4.93
C LEU A 217 6.26 -2.41 4.37
N ALA A 218 5.17 -2.72 5.08
CA ALA A 218 3.81 -2.36 4.69
C ALA A 218 3.62 -0.83 4.60
N TYR A 219 4.22 -0.08 5.53
CA TYR A 219 4.27 1.38 5.46
C TYR A 219 4.97 1.86 4.18
N MET A 220 6.15 1.31 3.88
CA MET A 220 6.99 1.75 2.77
C MET A 220 6.36 1.48 1.40
N CYS A 221 5.76 0.31 1.20
CA CYS A 221 5.34 -0.14 -0.12
C CYS A 221 4.19 0.69 -0.71
N ASP A 222 3.24 1.19 0.08
CA ASP A 222 2.12 2.01 -0.43
C ASP A 222 2.60 3.29 -1.15
N GLN A 223 3.81 3.76 -0.85
CA GLN A 223 4.39 4.94 -1.50
C GLN A 223 4.66 4.73 -3.00
N VAL A 224 4.97 3.50 -3.43
CA VAL A 224 5.48 3.20 -4.77
C VAL A 224 4.59 2.26 -5.59
N MET A 225 3.58 1.64 -4.96
CA MET A 225 2.81 0.58 -5.61
C MET A 225 2.05 1.02 -6.87
N LEU A 226 1.58 2.25 -6.94
CA LEU A 226 0.83 2.72 -8.11
C LEU A 226 1.70 3.39 -9.19
N GLU A 227 3.01 3.48 -9.02
CA GLU A 227 3.91 4.06 -10.03
C GLU A 227 3.93 3.29 -11.35
N PRO A 228 3.91 1.92 -11.40
CA PRO A 228 3.77 1.20 -12.65
C PRO A 228 2.52 1.56 -13.43
N ALA A 229 1.42 1.85 -12.74
CA ALA A 229 0.19 2.31 -13.38
C ALA A 229 0.33 3.72 -13.98
N LEU A 230 1.06 4.62 -13.31
CA LEU A 230 1.39 5.94 -13.87
C LEU A 230 2.23 5.80 -15.13
N ARG A 231 3.23 4.90 -15.12
CA ARG A 231 4.08 4.63 -16.28
C ARG A 231 3.28 4.12 -17.48
N SER A 232 2.39 3.12 -17.28
CA SER A 232 1.58 2.57 -18.36
C SER A 232 0.64 3.59 -19.02
N GLN A 233 0.21 4.59 -18.25
CA GLN A 233 -0.67 5.66 -18.72
C GLN A 233 0.06 6.92 -19.20
N GLY A 234 1.42 6.91 -19.21
CA GLY A 234 2.19 8.08 -19.56
C GLY A 234 2.02 9.26 -18.58
N LEU A 235 1.82 8.96 -17.30
CA LEU A 235 1.61 9.92 -16.23
C LEU A 235 2.84 10.04 -15.31
N SER A 236 2.86 11.10 -14.54
CA SER A 236 3.84 11.35 -13.48
C SER A 236 3.13 11.90 -12.25
N TRP A 237 3.79 11.92 -11.11
CA TRP A 237 3.25 12.54 -9.89
C TRP A 237 2.89 14.03 -10.06
N ARG A 238 3.47 14.70 -11.08
CA ARG A 238 3.16 16.09 -11.45
C ARG A 238 2.07 16.25 -12.51
N SER A 239 1.48 15.18 -13.00
CA SER A 239 0.39 15.27 -13.98
C SER A 239 -0.78 16.05 -13.42
N GLN A 240 -1.21 17.10 -14.15
CA GLN A 240 -2.24 18.02 -13.68
C GLN A 240 -3.61 17.36 -13.64
N GLY A 241 -4.37 17.66 -12.59
CA GLY A 241 -5.74 17.16 -12.44
C GLY A 241 -5.85 15.66 -12.20
N MET A 242 -4.72 14.96 -12.00
CA MET A 242 -4.72 13.57 -11.61
C MET A 242 -5.21 13.42 -10.15
N SER A 243 -6.08 12.45 -9.93
CA SER A 243 -6.49 12.00 -8.60
C SER A 243 -6.09 10.54 -8.44
N LEU A 244 -5.34 10.26 -7.39
CA LEU A 244 -4.82 8.93 -7.05
C LEU A 244 -5.22 8.58 -5.62
N ALA A 245 -5.72 7.36 -5.41
CA ALA A 245 -6.01 6.86 -4.07
C ALA A 245 -5.96 5.32 -4.06
N THR A 246 -5.36 4.74 -3.04
CA THR A 246 -5.38 3.30 -2.80
C THR A 246 -6.80 2.87 -2.44
N LEU A 247 -7.27 1.78 -3.01
CA LEU A 247 -8.58 1.16 -2.74
C LEU A 247 -8.45 -0.06 -1.85
N ASP A 248 -7.47 -0.91 -2.12
CA ASP A 248 -7.14 -2.07 -1.32
C ASP A 248 -5.63 -2.30 -1.25
N HIS A 249 -5.22 -3.16 -0.36
CA HIS A 249 -3.84 -3.60 -0.20
C HIS A 249 -3.80 -5.03 0.32
N ALA A 250 -3.10 -5.91 -0.39
CA ALA A 250 -2.84 -7.28 0.02
C ALA A 250 -1.33 -7.50 0.03
N GLN A 251 -0.80 -8.06 1.13
CA GLN A 251 0.62 -8.34 1.27
C GLN A 251 0.84 -9.67 1.98
N TRP A 252 1.78 -10.45 1.47
CA TRP A 252 2.26 -11.70 2.05
C TRP A 252 3.73 -11.54 2.44
N PHE A 253 4.07 -11.94 3.65
CA PHE A 253 5.43 -11.94 4.18
C PHE A 253 5.94 -13.39 4.17
N HIS A 254 6.94 -13.65 3.37
CA HIS A 254 7.46 -15.01 3.14
C HIS A 254 8.63 -15.35 4.06
N ARG A 255 9.48 -14.36 4.35
CA ARG A 255 10.69 -14.51 5.15
C ARG A 255 10.93 -13.28 6.01
N ASP A 256 11.88 -13.40 6.92
CA ASP A 256 12.35 -12.26 7.71
C ASP A 256 12.93 -11.18 6.80
N VAL A 257 12.67 -9.94 7.16
CA VAL A 257 13.08 -8.75 6.41
C VAL A 257 13.78 -7.77 7.34
N ASP A 258 14.85 -7.13 6.87
CA ASP A 258 15.42 -5.93 7.49
C ASP A 258 15.22 -4.73 6.55
N VAL A 259 14.30 -3.83 6.90
CA VAL A 259 14.04 -2.63 6.11
C VAL A 259 15.16 -1.59 6.21
N SER A 260 16.15 -1.80 7.10
CA SER A 260 17.37 -0.98 7.18
C SER A 260 18.37 -1.32 6.09
N ASP A 261 18.24 -2.50 5.48
CA ASP A 261 19.03 -2.93 4.33
C ASP A 261 18.24 -2.67 3.02
N TRP A 262 18.94 -2.74 1.88
CA TRP A 262 18.31 -2.54 0.59
C TRP A 262 17.34 -3.67 0.23
N LEU A 263 16.15 -3.30 -0.22
CA LEU A 263 15.13 -4.19 -0.74
C LEU A 263 14.85 -3.86 -2.20
N LEU A 264 14.88 -4.85 -3.08
CA LEU A 264 14.53 -4.71 -4.48
C LEU A 264 13.03 -4.97 -4.69
N PHE A 265 12.31 -3.97 -5.14
CA PHE A 265 10.94 -4.10 -5.61
C PHE A 265 10.92 -4.33 -7.12
N VAL A 266 10.32 -5.43 -7.55
CA VAL A 266 10.04 -5.75 -8.95
C VAL A 266 8.54 -5.61 -9.14
N GLN A 267 8.11 -4.61 -9.90
CA GLN A 267 6.71 -4.19 -9.95
C GLN A 267 6.15 -4.22 -11.36
N ASP A 268 4.87 -4.58 -11.47
CA ASP A 268 4.09 -4.42 -12.69
C ASP A 268 2.67 -3.89 -12.42
N SER A 269 2.06 -3.34 -13.47
CA SER A 269 0.64 -2.98 -13.51
C SER A 269 -0.02 -3.70 -14.67
N PRO A 270 -0.63 -4.87 -14.42
CA PRO A 270 -1.20 -5.69 -15.47
C PRO A 270 -2.48 -5.11 -16.08
N SER A 271 -3.14 -4.20 -15.38
CA SER A 271 -4.42 -3.64 -15.83
C SER A 271 -4.65 -2.22 -15.31
N SER A 272 -5.14 -1.37 -16.20
CA SER A 272 -5.71 -0.05 -15.87
C SER A 272 -6.99 0.13 -16.66
N THR A 273 -8.14 0.11 -15.99
CA THR A 273 -9.46 0.22 -16.62
C THR A 273 -10.51 0.77 -15.66
N GLY A 274 -11.54 1.42 -16.18
CA GLY A 274 -12.65 1.93 -15.37
C GLY A 274 -12.24 2.93 -14.29
N GLY A 275 -11.14 3.67 -14.48
CA GLY A 275 -10.62 4.62 -13.49
C GLY A 275 -9.87 3.96 -12.32
N ARG A 276 -9.53 2.68 -12.45
CA ARG A 276 -8.73 1.92 -11.49
C ARG A 276 -7.51 1.31 -12.16
N ALA A 277 -6.50 1.03 -11.38
CA ALA A 277 -5.32 0.30 -11.82
C ALA A 277 -4.92 -0.72 -10.77
N MET A 278 -4.56 -1.92 -11.23
CA MET A 278 -3.97 -2.97 -10.42
C MET A 278 -2.45 -2.88 -10.51
N ALA A 279 -1.78 -3.05 -9.38
CA ALA A 279 -0.32 -3.16 -9.31
C ALA A 279 0.08 -4.38 -8.47
N ARG A 280 1.23 -4.97 -8.81
CA ARG A 280 1.83 -6.10 -8.08
C ARG A 280 3.30 -5.83 -7.86
N ALA A 281 3.86 -6.45 -6.82
CA ALA A 281 5.30 -6.40 -6.54
C ALA A 281 5.78 -7.71 -5.93
N GLU A 282 6.94 -8.17 -6.35
CA GLU A 282 7.82 -9.07 -5.62
C GLU A 282 8.92 -8.23 -4.96
N VAL A 283 9.19 -8.51 -3.68
CA VAL A 283 10.22 -7.81 -2.89
C VAL A 283 11.31 -8.77 -2.50
N PHE A 284 12.54 -8.47 -2.89
CA PHE A 284 13.72 -9.30 -2.62
C PHE A 284 14.69 -8.55 -1.71
N ASP A 285 15.40 -9.29 -0.85
CA ASP A 285 16.55 -8.77 -0.12
C ASP A 285 17.81 -8.73 -1.00
N THR A 286 18.91 -8.22 -0.45
CA THR A 286 20.20 -8.12 -1.17
C THR A 286 20.85 -9.47 -1.48
N SER A 287 20.43 -10.55 -0.83
CA SER A 287 20.86 -11.92 -1.13
C SER A 287 20.00 -12.60 -2.21
N GLY A 288 18.97 -11.91 -2.72
CA GLY A 288 18.05 -12.44 -3.71
C GLY A 288 16.92 -13.28 -3.13
N ARG A 289 16.69 -13.28 -1.82
CA ARG A 289 15.56 -14.00 -1.21
C ARG A 289 14.28 -13.18 -1.36
N LEU A 290 13.21 -13.82 -1.81
CA LEU A 290 11.87 -13.25 -1.88
C LEU A 290 11.31 -13.10 -0.45
N VAL A 291 11.24 -11.87 0.04
CA VAL A 291 10.77 -11.58 1.41
C VAL A 291 9.30 -11.23 1.46
N SER A 292 8.73 -10.68 0.39
CA SER A 292 7.31 -10.30 0.35
C SER A 292 6.74 -10.29 -1.07
N THR A 293 5.44 -10.55 -1.19
CA THR A 293 4.64 -10.31 -2.40
C THR A 293 3.50 -9.37 -2.06
N ILE A 294 3.19 -8.43 -2.97
CA ILE A 294 2.21 -7.37 -2.76
C ILE A 294 1.28 -7.27 -3.96
N ALA A 295 0.00 -7.00 -3.70
CA ALA A 295 -1.00 -6.67 -4.70
C ALA A 295 -1.85 -5.50 -4.20
N GLN A 296 -2.12 -4.51 -5.07
CA GLN A 296 -2.82 -3.29 -4.68
C GLN A 296 -3.65 -2.75 -5.86
N GLU A 297 -4.94 -2.49 -5.63
CA GLU A 297 -5.73 -1.72 -6.57
C GLU A 297 -5.80 -0.26 -6.11
N GLY A 298 -5.71 0.67 -7.04
CA GLY A 298 -5.86 2.10 -6.79
C GLY A 298 -6.78 2.77 -7.79
N MET A 299 -7.47 3.81 -7.36
CA MET A 299 -8.15 4.74 -8.23
C MET A 299 -7.11 5.61 -8.94
N VAL A 300 -7.17 5.67 -10.26
CA VAL A 300 -6.36 6.56 -11.10
C VAL A 300 -7.31 7.32 -12.02
N ARG A 301 -7.58 8.58 -11.70
CA ARG A 301 -8.43 9.45 -12.51
C ARG A 301 -7.61 10.58 -13.08
N THR A 302 -7.77 10.81 -14.36
CA THR A 302 -7.23 11.99 -15.07
C THR A 302 -8.39 12.85 -15.53
N PRO A 303 -8.22 14.17 -15.71
CA PRO A 303 -9.20 14.99 -16.41
C PRO A 303 -9.48 14.31 -17.75
N ALA A 304 -10.75 14.16 -18.10
CA ALA A 304 -11.12 13.69 -19.42
C ALA A 304 -10.38 14.58 -20.43
N SER A 305 -9.46 14.01 -21.22
CA SER A 305 -8.98 14.68 -22.42
C SER A 305 -10.24 15.02 -23.19
N ALA A 306 -10.43 16.30 -23.52
CA ALA A 306 -11.50 16.72 -24.41
C ALA A 306 -11.41 15.82 -25.64
N SER A 307 -12.27 14.80 -25.70
CA SER A 307 -12.41 13.97 -26.86
C SER A 307 -12.91 14.91 -27.94
N THR A 308 -12.03 15.27 -28.86
CA THR A 308 -12.38 15.78 -30.16
C THR A 308 -13.21 14.69 -30.81
N SER A 309 -14.52 14.71 -30.54
CA SER A 309 -15.51 13.97 -31.31
C SER A 309 -15.55 14.60 -32.69
N THR A 310 -14.66 14.18 -33.56
CA THR A 310 -14.86 14.30 -35.00
C THR A 310 -16.02 13.37 -35.33
N SER A 311 -17.25 13.92 -35.28
CA SER A 311 -18.41 13.28 -35.82
C SER A 311 -18.27 13.27 -37.37
N THR A 312 -17.69 12.20 -37.91
CA THR A 312 -17.90 11.87 -39.31
C THR A 312 -19.32 11.32 -39.42
N SER A 313 -20.24 12.18 -39.84
CA SER A 313 -21.55 11.78 -40.31
C SER A 313 -21.39 10.96 -41.59
N ALA A 314 -21.52 9.64 -41.49
CA ALA A 314 -21.80 8.78 -42.63
C ALA A 314 -23.27 8.40 -42.56
N ALA A 315 -24.06 9.02 -43.42
CA ALA A 315 -25.41 8.59 -43.73
C ALA A 315 -25.35 7.30 -44.56
N GLY A 316 -26.24 6.37 -44.29
CA GLY A 316 -26.62 5.36 -45.24
C GLY A 316 -26.88 3.96 -44.68
N GLY A 317 -28.15 3.53 -44.74
CA GLY A 317 -28.54 2.16 -45.04
C GLY A 317 -28.99 1.31 -43.85
N ALA A 318 -30.29 1.25 -43.68
CA ALA A 318 -31.00 0.23 -42.91
C ALA A 318 -30.82 -1.16 -43.49
N SER A 319 -30.55 -2.16 -42.67
CA SER A 319 -30.96 -3.57 -42.89
C SER A 319 -31.14 -4.25 -41.54
N ALA A 320 -32.36 -4.73 -41.35
CA ALA A 320 -32.74 -5.55 -40.20
C ALA A 320 -32.20 -6.97 -40.39
N ALA A 321 -31.56 -7.53 -39.33
CA ALA A 321 -31.43 -8.97 -39.19
C ALA A 321 -31.60 -9.33 -37.71
N SER A 322 -32.60 -10.17 -37.49
CA SER A 322 -32.96 -10.83 -36.24
C SER A 322 -31.90 -11.93 -35.94
N GLY A 323 -31.54 -12.10 -34.66
CA GLY A 323 -30.73 -13.27 -34.28
C GLY A 323 -30.31 -13.30 -32.85
N SER A 324 -31.10 -13.96 -32.00
CA SER A 324 -30.73 -14.89 -30.91
C SER A 324 -29.74 -14.49 -29.80
N GLY A 325 -30.27 -14.38 -28.59
CA GLY A 325 -29.87 -15.19 -27.46
C GLY A 325 -28.50 -14.96 -26.84
N GLU A 326 -28.27 -13.85 -26.16
CA GLU A 326 -27.19 -13.74 -25.18
C GLU A 326 -27.62 -14.26 -23.81
N GLY A 327 -27.04 -15.42 -23.42
CA GLY A 327 -27.18 -16.00 -22.09
C GLY A 327 -26.52 -15.13 -21.05
N ARG A 328 -27.30 -14.26 -20.39
CA ARG A 328 -26.86 -13.58 -19.16
C ARG A 328 -26.81 -14.60 -18.03
N TRP A 329 -25.62 -14.88 -17.53
CA TRP A 329 -25.44 -15.63 -16.28
C TRP A 329 -26.07 -14.82 -15.12
N ARG A 330 -27.19 -15.31 -14.59
CA ARG A 330 -27.75 -14.81 -13.34
C ARG A 330 -27.41 -15.77 -12.22
N VAL A 331 -26.75 -15.30 -11.18
CA VAL A 331 -26.59 -16.05 -9.94
C VAL A 331 -27.98 -16.16 -9.30
N ARG A 332 -28.56 -17.37 -9.29
CA ARG A 332 -29.77 -17.65 -8.49
C ARG A 332 -29.30 -18.01 -7.08
N VAL A 333 -29.63 -17.16 -6.13
CA VAL A 333 -29.58 -17.55 -4.71
C VAL A 333 -30.83 -18.40 -4.48
N ALA A 334 -30.66 -19.69 -4.21
CA ALA A 334 -31.74 -20.55 -3.78
C ALA A 334 -32.21 -20.06 -2.39
N GLN A 335 -33.43 -19.58 -2.30
CA GLN A 335 -34.10 -19.41 -1.00
C GLN A 335 -34.39 -20.83 -0.51
N GLY A 336 -33.82 -21.21 0.63
CA GLY A 336 -34.17 -22.44 1.32
C GLY A 336 -35.61 -22.33 1.84
N ASP A 337 -36.45 -23.19 1.30
CA ASP A 337 -37.81 -23.40 1.87
C ASP A 337 -37.65 -23.93 3.27
N GLY A 338 -38.09 -23.13 4.22
CA GLY A 338 -38.33 -23.61 5.59
C GLY A 338 -39.59 -24.46 5.63
N ALA A 339 -39.42 -25.71 5.97
CA ALA A 339 -40.54 -26.57 6.38
C ALA A 339 -40.08 -27.57 7.44
N GLY A 340 -40.81 -27.58 8.56
CA GLY A 340 -40.85 -28.62 9.53
C GLY A 340 -40.05 -28.38 10.80
#